data_3a97f8b08a0b4de30feee311ceee4165
#
_entry.id   3a97f8b08a0b4de30feee311ceee4165
#
_cell.length_a   1.000
_cell.length_b   1.000
_cell.length_c   1.000
_cell.angle_alpha   90.00
_cell.angle_beta   90.00
_cell.angle_gamma   90.00
#
_symmetry.space_group_name_H-M   'P 1'
#
loop_
_entity.id
_entity.type
_entity.pdbx_description
1 polymer ?
#
loop_
_entity_poly.entity_id
_entity_poly.type
_entity_poly.pdbx_seq_one_letter_code
_entity_poly.pdbx_strand_id
1 'polypeptide(L)'
;MKKLIALILAVVLSITMMTPIASAVDANDTPVVILRGDGVSLTKIDENGQEVEVYPVGLDSIDGKVGETAKNILIPFLTEGLLFDKWDNYYEVCYEELSPIMAEVVLDDNGNPRNQTGIGTETTRDNRNSCKVDRRRQSKYGATDYTFYYDWRLSPYDIPTGETKSIVDLLHEYIGNVSKANGNRKVTLAGNCLGGSYVLAYLQKYGDAGLIKNVFFNATTGNGTSILTDVFCGKVELDAKALQRFADEYVDADADTLAGFVDTAPVINEFILSTVDLLVQLGLLDKLGDAFDNVYDKVYEVLVPMLVIAFYGTMPGYWTMIEPNRLEEAKNFVFGPEGSEYRVKYAGVIKKIDDFFAQTGFHKEEIIKACQSRGIHFGATAKYGVQMYPFVKSQNQLSDEKVDFRNASFGATVAKTVYDVLPDSHIEAAIAADGGKYISPDKQIDASTSLFKDTLWVEKNVPHDAWSYDYKVIEAFANNDNFTVWSDPELPQYVIRIPGTGTIDPDTGREDAETSRIEKMTAENSGTNNWNDTPQDTQTSEKPTVATRLIAFFRWLTAMIKFVLHISNDNPGSLEDAIN
;
A
#
# COMPACT_ATOMS: atom_id res chain seq x y z
N MET A 1 -65.51 -12.34 -10.16
CA MET A 1 -65.03 -12.54 -8.80
C MET A 1 -63.84 -13.51 -8.71
N LYS A 2 -63.96 -14.80 -9.10
CA LYS A 2 -62.84 -15.78 -8.95
C LYS A 2 -61.53 -15.37 -9.65
N LYS A 3 -61.57 -14.76 -10.82
CA LYS A 3 -60.35 -14.29 -11.54
C LYS A 3 -59.70 -13.05 -10.87
N LEU A 4 -60.51 -12.19 -10.24
CA LEU A 4 -60.00 -11.02 -9.53
C LEU A 4 -59.34 -11.43 -8.18
N ILE A 5 -59.94 -12.42 -7.50
CA ILE A 5 -59.36 -12.98 -6.26
C ILE A 5 -58.04 -13.71 -6.54
N ALA A 6 -57.95 -14.45 -7.68
CA ALA A 6 -56.73 -15.10 -8.09
C ALA A 6 -55.61 -14.08 -8.45
N LEU A 7 -55.97 -12.95 -9.09
CA LEU A 7 -55.03 -11.88 -9.40
C LEU A 7 -54.54 -11.17 -8.10
N ILE A 8 -55.45 -10.89 -7.18
CA ILE A 8 -55.07 -10.28 -5.89
C ILE A 8 -54.18 -11.24 -5.08
N LEU A 9 -54.50 -12.54 -5.06
CA LEU A 9 -53.63 -13.54 -4.41
C LEU A 9 -52.25 -13.66 -5.07
N ALA A 10 -52.17 -13.59 -6.38
CA ALA A 10 -50.90 -13.61 -7.09
C ALA A 10 -50.07 -12.35 -6.83
N VAL A 11 -50.70 -11.18 -6.74
CA VAL A 11 -50.02 -9.91 -6.39
C VAL A 11 -49.57 -9.91 -4.92
N VAL A 12 -50.38 -10.41 -4.03
CA VAL A 12 -50.01 -10.54 -2.60
C VAL A 12 -48.87 -11.55 -2.43
N LEU A 13 -48.90 -12.68 -3.14
CA LEU A 13 -47.82 -13.67 -3.14
C LEU A 13 -46.54 -13.11 -3.77
N SER A 14 -46.62 -12.31 -4.84
CA SER A 14 -45.44 -11.67 -5.43
C SER A 14 -44.86 -10.56 -4.55
N ILE A 15 -45.67 -9.83 -3.80
CA ILE A 15 -45.22 -8.82 -2.82
C ILE A 15 -44.59 -9.49 -1.60
N THR A 16 -45.09 -10.65 -1.16
CA THR A 16 -44.47 -11.41 -0.06
C THR A 16 -43.20 -12.14 -0.47
N MET A 17 -42.98 -12.39 -1.77
CA MET A 17 -41.70 -12.91 -2.28
C MET A 17 -40.65 -11.82 -2.59
N MET A 18 -41.03 -10.54 -2.52
CA MET A 18 -40.13 -9.38 -2.71
C MET A 18 -39.71 -8.70 -1.40
N THR A 19 -39.99 -9.29 -0.26
CA THR A 19 -39.21 -8.93 0.92
C THR A 19 -37.79 -9.45 0.68
N PRO A 20 -36.76 -8.60 0.62
CA PRO A 20 -35.41 -9.12 0.70
C PRO A 20 -35.41 -9.96 1.99
N ILE A 21 -35.10 -11.23 1.88
CA ILE A 21 -34.71 -12.03 3.01
C ILE A 21 -33.45 -11.33 3.50
N ALA A 22 -33.60 -10.36 4.38
CA ALA A 22 -32.52 -9.96 5.25
C ALA A 22 -32.19 -11.25 5.98
N SER A 23 -31.22 -12.01 5.47
CA SER A 23 -30.70 -13.17 6.18
C SER A 23 -30.35 -12.64 7.56
N ALA A 24 -31.03 -13.14 8.58
CA ALA A 24 -30.81 -12.72 9.95
C ALA A 24 -29.28 -12.84 10.18
N VAL A 25 -28.66 -11.73 10.60
CA VAL A 25 -27.29 -11.78 11.12
C VAL A 25 -27.34 -12.83 12.21
N ASP A 26 -26.46 -13.84 12.16
CA ASP A 26 -26.37 -14.80 13.24
C ASP A 26 -26.16 -14.00 14.52
N ALA A 27 -27.01 -14.23 15.52
CA ALA A 27 -26.98 -13.47 16.77
C ALA A 27 -25.62 -13.59 17.49
N ASN A 28 -24.75 -14.46 17.05
CA ASN A 28 -23.43 -14.73 17.62
C ASN A 28 -22.27 -14.09 16.85
N ASP A 29 -22.45 -13.66 15.60
CA ASP A 29 -21.35 -13.09 14.81
C ASP A 29 -20.88 -11.75 15.37
N THR A 30 -19.56 -11.60 15.57
CA THR A 30 -18.96 -10.32 15.93
C THR A 30 -18.88 -9.43 14.68
N PRO A 31 -19.45 -8.21 14.70
CA PRO A 31 -19.32 -7.31 13.57
C PRO A 31 -17.85 -6.85 13.41
N VAL A 32 -17.36 -6.89 12.19
CA VAL A 32 -16.00 -6.43 11.84
C VAL A 32 -16.10 -5.10 11.09
N VAL A 33 -15.49 -4.06 11.63
CA VAL A 33 -15.35 -2.76 10.94
C VAL A 33 -13.96 -2.71 10.32
N ILE A 34 -13.90 -2.57 9.00
CA ILE A 34 -12.67 -2.61 8.21
C ILE A 34 -12.35 -1.21 7.68
N LEU A 35 -11.13 -0.75 7.93
CA LEU A 35 -10.51 0.39 7.28
C LEU A 35 -9.54 -0.16 6.23
N ARG A 36 -9.82 0.13 4.96
CA ARG A 36 -8.92 -0.25 3.85
C ARG A 36 -7.74 0.72 3.75
N GLY A 37 -6.82 0.46 2.84
CA GLY A 37 -5.73 1.36 2.48
C GLY A 37 -6.19 2.56 1.66
N ASP A 38 -5.38 2.99 0.73
CA ASP A 38 -5.52 4.20 -0.07
C ASP A 38 -6.34 4.02 -1.38
N GLY A 39 -6.95 2.87 -1.60
CA GLY A 39 -7.69 2.53 -2.83
C GLY A 39 -9.13 3.07 -2.92
N VAL A 40 -9.54 4.03 -2.08
CA VAL A 40 -10.90 4.58 -2.16
C VAL A 40 -10.99 5.63 -3.27
N SER A 41 -11.98 5.50 -4.17
CA SER A 41 -12.22 6.47 -5.24
C SER A 41 -12.45 7.88 -4.69
N LEU A 42 -11.90 8.87 -5.40
CA LEU A 42 -12.11 10.29 -5.11
C LEU A 42 -12.91 10.92 -6.24
N THR A 43 -13.80 11.83 -5.86
CA THR A 43 -14.66 12.56 -6.79
C THR A 43 -14.57 14.06 -6.55
N LYS A 44 -14.97 14.83 -7.56
CA LYS A 44 -15.23 16.27 -7.45
C LYS A 44 -16.57 16.61 -8.08
N ILE A 45 -17.10 17.78 -7.75
CA ILE A 45 -18.26 18.33 -8.45
C ILE A 45 -17.75 19.16 -9.62
N ASP A 46 -18.20 18.82 -10.83
CA ASP A 46 -17.84 19.54 -12.06
C ASP A 46 -18.60 20.88 -12.21
N GLU A 47 -18.32 21.61 -13.30
CA GLU A 47 -18.97 22.90 -13.60
C GLU A 47 -20.49 22.77 -13.83
N ASN A 48 -20.98 21.58 -14.14
CA ASN A 48 -22.40 21.30 -14.33
C ASN A 48 -23.09 20.80 -13.05
N GLY A 49 -22.36 20.72 -11.94
CA GLY A 49 -22.85 20.20 -10.67
C GLY A 49 -22.94 18.69 -10.62
N GLN A 50 -22.24 17.97 -11.51
CA GLN A 50 -22.20 16.51 -11.53
C GLN A 50 -20.97 16.01 -10.77
N GLU A 51 -21.15 14.90 -10.06
CA GLU A 51 -20.06 14.21 -9.40
C GLU A 51 -19.26 13.41 -10.44
N VAL A 52 -17.96 13.72 -10.56
CA VAL A 52 -17.05 13.05 -11.51
C VAL A 52 -15.87 12.45 -10.74
N GLU A 53 -15.47 11.25 -11.11
CA GLU A 53 -14.32 10.57 -10.53
C GLU A 53 -13.02 11.24 -10.98
N VAL A 54 -12.10 11.45 -10.02
CA VAL A 54 -10.77 12.00 -10.26
C VAL A 54 -9.67 11.02 -9.85
N TYR A 55 -10.04 9.96 -9.15
CA TYR A 55 -9.17 8.89 -8.72
C TYR A 55 -9.96 7.57 -8.65
N PRO A 56 -9.44 6.44 -9.15
CA PRO A 56 -8.12 6.25 -9.75
C PRO A 56 -7.90 7.10 -11.00
N VAL A 57 -6.64 7.51 -11.20
CA VAL A 57 -6.28 8.24 -12.42
C VAL A 57 -6.32 7.25 -13.58
N GLY A 58 -7.32 7.38 -14.44
CA GLY A 58 -7.51 6.46 -15.56
C GLY A 58 -6.31 6.49 -16.53
N LEU A 59 -5.84 5.33 -16.95
CA LEU A 59 -4.79 5.21 -17.98
C LEU A 59 -5.18 5.95 -19.26
N ASP A 60 -6.46 6.00 -19.60
CA ASP A 60 -7.02 6.74 -20.75
C ASP A 60 -6.68 8.24 -20.71
N SER A 61 -6.51 8.81 -19.52
CA SER A 61 -6.11 10.22 -19.35
C SER A 61 -4.62 10.46 -19.66
N ILE A 62 -3.84 9.40 -19.72
CA ILE A 62 -2.37 9.42 -19.88
C ILE A 62 -1.98 8.84 -21.24
N ASP A 63 -2.76 7.91 -21.80
CA ASP A 63 -2.42 7.03 -22.92
C ASP A 63 -1.99 7.78 -24.19
N GLY A 64 -2.59 8.91 -24.50
CA GLY A 64 -2.15 9.74 -25.66
C GLY A 64 -0.96 10.66 -25.37
N LYS A 65 -0.53 10.81 -24.12
CA LYS A 65 0.45 11.81 -23.70
C LYS A 65 1.81 11.23 -23.28
N VAL A 66 1.88 9.93 -22.93
CA VAL A 66 3.10 9.32 -22.37
C VAL A 66 4.30 9.48 -23.30
N GLY A 67 4.15 9.26 -24.60
CA GLY A 67 5.22 9.42 -25.58
C GLY A 67 5.66 10.88 -25.72
N GLU A 68 4.74 11.83 -25.66
CA GLU A 68 5.02 13.26 -25.73
C GLU A 68 5.68 13.74 -24.44
N THR A 69 5.15 13.37 -23.27
CA THR A 69 5.75 13.66 -21.96
C THR A 69 7.16 13.08 -21.85
N ALA A 70 7.37 11.83 -22.23
CA ALA A 70 8.70 11.21 -22.23
C ALA A 70 9.69 11.98 -23.12
N LYS A 71 9.25 12.39 -24.31
CA LYS A 71 10.04 13.20 -25.23
C LYS A 71 10.34 14.59 -24.66
N ASN A 72 9.36 15.25 -24.07
CA ASN A 72 9.51 16.57 -23.46
C ASN A 72 10.48 16.55 -22.26
N ILE A 73 10.55 15.45 -21.52
CA ILE A 73 11.52 15.26 -20.44
C ILE A 73 12.90 14.89 -20.97
N LEU A 74 12.99 14.00 -21.96
CA LEU A 74 14.26 13.47 -22.45
C LEU A 74 15.08 14.49 -23.23
N ILE A 75 14.46 15.29 -24.10
CA ILE A 75 15.20 16.27 -24.91
C ILE A 75 15.87 17.31 -24.02
N PRO A 76 15.21 17.98 -23.06
CA PRO A 76 15.88 18.91 -22.15
C PRO A 76 16.97 18.24 -21.29
N PHE A 77 16.75 16.99 -20.85
CA PHE A 77 17.78 16.23 -20.12
C PHE A 77 19.09 16.16 -20.91
N LEU A 78 19.00 15.81 -22.20
CA LEU A 78 20.17 15.67 -23.06
C LEU A 78 20.75 17.02 -23.45
N THR A 79 19.91 17.98 -23.83
CA THR A 79 20.35 19.26 -24.36
C THR A 79 20.71 20.27 -23.28
N GLU A 80 19.80 20.56 -22.37
CA GLU A 80 20.00 21.60 -21.35
C GLU A 80 20.81 21.08 -20.16
N GLY A 81 20.48 19.88 -19.67
CA GLY A 81 21.21 19.26 -18.56
C GLY A 81 22.61 18.81 -18.97
N LEU A 82 22.71 17.77 -19.79
CA LEU A 82 23.99 17.12 -20.07
C LEU A 82 24.91 17.96 -20.96
N LEU A 83 24.41 18.67 -21.99
CA LEU A 83 25.26 19.43 -22.91
C LEU A 83 25.59 20.84 -22.41
N PHE A 84 24.70 21.50 -21.70
CA PHE A 84 24.81 22.89 -21.29
C PHE A 84 24.89 23.14 -19.78
N ASP A 85 24.80 22.09 -18.95
CA ASP A 85 24.80 22.15 -17.45
C ASP A 85 23.72 23.09 -16.89
N LYS A 86 22.54 23.13 -17.55
CA LYS A 86 21.40 23.98 -17.18
C LYS A 86 20.30 23.13 -16.53
N TRP A 87 20.56 22.65 -15.35
CA TRP A 87 19.68 21.71 -14.65
C TRP A 87 18.38 22.33 -14.12
N ASP A 88 18.41 23.61 -13.72
CA ASP A 88 17.24 24.29 -13.15
C ASP A 88 16.05 24.26 -14.11
N ASN A 89 16.28 24.57 -15.40
CA ASN A 89 15.24 24.51 -16.42
C ASN A 89 14.73 23.09 -16.67
N TYR A 90 15.63 22.09 -16.61
CA TYR A 90 15.24 20.68 -16.72
C TYR A 90 14.30 20.24 -15.59
N TYR A 91 14.56 20.66 -14.35
CA TYR A 91 13.69 20.32 -13.22
C TYR A 91 12.32 20.96 -13.34
N GLU A 92 12.24 22.20 -13.81
CA GLU A 92 10.97 22.87 -14.11
C GLU A 92 10.16 22.09 -15.15
N VAL A 93 10.79 21.69 -16.25
CA VAL A 93 10.14 20.88 -17.31
C VAL A 93 9.62 19.56 -16.74
N CYS A 94 10.43 18.83 -15.96
CA CYS A 94 9.97 17.59 -15.33
C CYS A 94 8.76 17.80 -14.42
N TYR A 95 8.78 18.87 -13.64
CA TYR A 95 7.65 19.21 -12.76
C TYR A 95 6.40 19.59 -13.55
N GLU A 96 6.53 20.39 -14.59
CA GLU A 96 5.41 20.82 -15.45
C GLU A 96 4.78 19.64 -16.20
N GLU A 97 5.57 18.68 -16.67
CA GLU A 97 5.10 17.50 -17.39
C GLU A 97 4.47 16.45 -16.48
N LEU A 98 4.99 16.27 -15.27
CA LEU A 98 4.57 15.17 -14.38
C LEU A 98 3.53 15.60 -13.34
N SER A 99 3.59 16.84 -12.83
CA SER A 99 2.66 17.29 -11.80
C SER A 99 1.17 17.30 -12.22
N PRO A 100 0.80 17.50 -13.51
CA PRO A 100 -0.60 17.42 -13.93
C PRO A 100 -1.24 16.05 -13.73
N ILE A 101 -0.44 14.98 -13.69
CA ILE A 101 -0.94 13.59 -13.51
C ILE A 101 -1.76 13.47 -12.21
N MET A 102 -1.31 14.12 -11.15
CA MET A 102 -1.94 14.05 -9.83
C MET A 102 -2.60 15.38 -9.40
N ALA A 103 -2.71 16.36 -10.31
CA ALA A 103 -3.14 17.73 -9.95
C ALA A 103 -4.50 17.81 -9.25
N GLU A 104 -5.44 16.93 -9.61
CA GLU A 104 -6.77 16.87 -9.01
C GLU A 104 -6.79 16.06 -7.70
N VAL A 105 -5.77 15.23 -7.48
CA VAL A 105 -5.68 14.34 -6.31
C VAL A 105 -4.88 14.98 -5.18
N VAL A 106 -3.79 15.70 -5.49
CA VAL A 106 -2.94 16.33 -4.48
C VAL A 106 -3.66 17.44 -3.71
N LEU A 107 -3.25 17.63 -2.46
CA LEU A 107 -3.79 18.66 -1.59
C LEU A 107 -3.10 20.02 -1.83
N ASP A 108 -3.66 21.09 -1.27
CA ASP A 108 -3.07 22.42 -1.32
C ASP A 108 -1.85 22.55 -0.37
N ASP A 109 -1.24 23.73 -0.33
CA ASP A 109 -0.06 24.02 0.49
C ASP A 109 -0.33 23.92 2.01
N ASN A 110 -1.58 23.81 2.40
CA ASN A 110 -2.02 23.60 3.78
C ASN A 110 -2.50 22.16 4.05
N GLY A 111 -2.42 21.29 3.05
CA GLY A 111 -2.91 19.93 3.14
C GLY A 111 -4.43 19.83 3.17
N ASN A 112 -5.13 20.69 2.44
CA ASN A 112 -6.59 20.64 2.27
C ASN A 112 -6.95 20.22 0.85
N PRO A 113 -8.09 19.53 0.65
CA PRO A 113 -8.57 19.15 -0.67
C PRO A 113 -8.78 20.36 -1.59
N ARG A 114 -8.25 20.28 -2.81
CA ARG A 114 -8.49 21.25 -3.88
C ARG A 114 -9.84 20.96 -4.54
N ASN A 115 -10.47 21.99 -5.10
CA ASN A 115 -11.69 21.87 -5.90
C ASN A 115 -12.81 21.04 -5.23
N GLN A 116 -12.86 21.06 -3.89
CA GLN A 116 -13.80 20.26 -3.11
C GLN A 116 -13.74 18.75 -3.41
N THR A 117 -12.57 18.26 -3.82
CA THR A 117 -12.38 16.82 -4.01
C THR A 117 -12.51 16.08 -2.68
N GLY A 118 -13.07 14.89 -2.74
CA GLY A 118 -13.28 14.05 -1.56
C GLY A 118 -13.77 12.69 -1.99
N ILE A 119 -14.17 11.88 -1.03
CA ILE A 119 -14.77 10.59 -1.33
C ILE A 119 -16.19 10.78 -1.87
N GLY A 120 -16.53 9.98 -2.90
CA GLY A 120 -17.84 10.04 -3.57
C GLY A 120 -19.02 9.85 -2.60
N THR A 121 -20.11 10.59 -2.87
CA THR A 121 -21.30 10.59 -2.01
C THR A 121 -21.98 9.23 -1.95
N GLU A 122 -22.02 8.48 -3.05
CA GLU A 122 -22.64 7.16 -3.08
C GLU A 122 -21.87 6.12 -2.25
N THR A 123 -20.53 6.24 -2.22
CA THR A 123 -19.67 5.26 -1.53
C THR A 123 -19.64 5.49 -0.02
N THR A 124 -19.88 6.71 0.47
CA THR A 124 -19.50 7.08 1.83
C THR A 124 -20.63 7.51 2.74
N ARG A 125 -21.42 8.50 2.34
CA ARG A 125 -22.42 9.08 3.23
C ARG A 125 -23.59 8.13 3.46
N ASP A 126 -24.07 7.51 2.41
CA ASP A 126 -25.19 6.58 2.48
C ASP A 126 -24.80 5.28 3.19
N ASN A 127 -23.59 4.80 2.96
CA ASN A 127 -23.08 3.60 3.64
C ASN A 127 -22.84 3.85 5.14
N ARG A 128 -22.30 5.00 5.53
CA ARG A 128 -22.14 5.37 6.96
C ARG A 128 -23.47 5.48 7.67
N ASN A 129 -24.44 6.15 7.07
CA ASN A 129 -25.75 6.37 7.71
C ASN A 129 -26.58 5.09 7.78
N SER A 130 -26.49 4.23 6.78
CA SER A 130 -27.25 2.99 6.69
C SER A 130 -26.59 1.78 7.37
N CYS A 131 -25.32 1.89 7.79
CA CYS A 131 -24.51 0.76 8.26
C CYS A 131 -24.65 -0.44 7.31
N LYS A 132 -24.47 -0.18 6.00
CA LYS A 132 -24.64 -1.20 4.98
C LYS A 132 -23.62 -2.32 5.22
N VAL A 133 -24.13 -3.55 5.27
CA VAL A 133 -23.29 -4.73 5.30
C VAL A 133 -22.54 -4.82 3.97
N ASP A 134 -21.22 -4.78 4.03
CA ASP A 134 -20.37 -4.92 2.86
C ASP A 134 -20.36 -6.40 2.43
N ARG A 135 -20.10 -7.28 3.39
CA ARG A 135 -20.02 -8.71 3.14
C ARG A 135 -20.49 -9.52 4.33
N ARG A 136 -21.15 -10.66 4.05
CA ARG A 136 -21.40 -11.73 5.01
C ARG A 136 -20.54 -12.92 4.64
N ARG A 137 -19.65 -13.30 5.54
CA ARG A 137 -18.77 -14.44 5.32
C ARG A 137 -19.43 -15.71 5.80
N GLN A 138 -19.36 -16.74 4.95
CA GLN A 138 -19.98 -18.05 5.21
C GLN A 138 -18.93 -19.10 5.62
N SER A 139 -17.80 -18.68 6.19
CA SER A 139 -16.83 -19.62 6.73
C SER A 139 -17.37 -20.30 7.99
N LYS A 140 -16.66 -21.31 8.49
CA LYS A 140 -17.01 -21.99 9.76
C LYS A 140 -17.05 -21.04 10.98
N TYR A 141 -16.43 -19.87 10.87
CA TYR A 141 -16.40 -18.86 11.94
C TYR A 141 -17.50 -17.82 11.78
N GLY A 142 -17.87 -17.49 10.55
CA GLY A 142 -18.80 -16.42 10.21
C GLY A 142 -18.30 -15.04 10.60
N ALA A 143 -18.61 -14.03 9.83
CA ALA A 143 -18.43 -12.63 10.20
C ALA A 143 -19.34 -11.75 9.35
N THR A 144 -19.62 -10.56 9.86
CA THR A 144 -20.33 -9.54 9.09
C THR A 144 -19.42 -8.31 8.99
N ASP A 145 -18.96 -8.04 7.78
CA ASP A 145 -18.03 -6.95 7.49
C ASP A 145 -18.79 -5.65 7.19
N TYR A 146 -18.23 -4.57 7.69
CA TYR A 146 -18.68 -3.19 7.50
C TYR A 146 -17.46 -2.36 7.14
N THR A 147 -17.42 -1.80 5.93
CA THR A 147 -16.29 -0.97 5.50
C THR A 147 -16.51 0.49 5.88
N PHE A 148 -15.54 1.09 6.54
CA PHE A 148 -15.48 2.53 6.75
C PHE A 148 -14.61 3.16 5.68
N TYR A 149 -15.24 3.94 4.80
CA TYR A 149 -14.55 4.69 3.76
C TYR A 149 -14.13 6.07 4.27
N TYR A 150 -12.91 6.51 3.94
CA TYR A 150 -12.36 7.78 4.39
C TYR A 150 -11.44 8.38 3.32
N ASP A 151 -11.23 9.69 3.36
CA ASP A 151 -10.28 10.37 2.49
C ASP A 151 -8.85 10.08 2.99
N TRP A 152 -8.22 9.12 2.36
CA TRP A 152 -6.90 8.59 2.72
C TRP A 152 -5.75 9.60 2.54
N ARG A 153 -5.98 10.72 1.85
CA ARG A 153 -5.00 11.80 1.69
C ARG A 153 -4.83 12.62 2.97
N LEU A 154 -5.87 12.70 3.78
CA LEU A 154 -5.97 13.56 4.96
C LEU A 154 -5.37 12.88 6.19
N SER A 155 -4.89 13.67 7.16
CA SER A 155 -4.60 13.13 8.50
C SER A 155 -5.86 12.53 9.14
N PRO A 156 -5.76 11.49 9.99
CA PRO A 156 -6.89 10.98 10.76
C PRO A 156 -7.63 12.05 11.58
N TYR A 157 -6.95 13.13 11.92
CA TYR A 157 -7.49 14.24 12.71
C TYR A 157 -8.04 15.39 11.87
N ASP A 158 -7.92 15.32 10.54
CA ASP A 158 -8.47 16.32 9.62
C ASP A 158 -9.97 16.14 9.43
N ILE A 159 -10.62 17.24 9.04
CA ILE A 159 -12.04 17.29 8.67
C ILE A 159 -12.16 17.14 7.16
N PRO A 160 -12.77 16.06 6.65
CA PRO A 160 -12.95 15.85 5.22
C PRO A 160 -13.89 16.86 4.57
N THR A 161 -13.81 16.97 3.25
CA THR A 161 -14.70 17.83 2.44
C THR A 161 -16.18 17.54 2.75
N GLY A 162 -16.91 18.58 3.03
CA GLY A 162 -18.36 18.50 3.32
C GLY A 162 -18.72 17.91 4.68
N GLU A 163 -17.75 17.66 5.56
CA GLU A 163 -17.95 17.18 6.92
C GLU A 163 -17.69 18.29 7.95
N THR A 164 -18.12 18.04 9.19
CA THR A 164 -17.91 18.95 10.33
C THR A 164 -17.07 18.31 11.45
N LYS A 165 -16.72 17.04 11.27
CA LYS A 165 -15.99 16.22 12.24
C LYS A 165 -14.76 15.62 11.59
N SER A 166 -13.74 15.33 12.38
CA SER A 166 -12.55 14.66 11.91
C SER A 166 -12.85 13.21 11.50
N ILE A 167 -11.93 12.60 10.70
CA ILE A 167 -12.07 11.21 10.26
C ILE A 167 -12.23 10.27 11.46
N VAL A 168 -11.44 10.44 12.53
CA VAL A 168 -11.57 9.59 13.73
C VAL A 168 -12.89 9.78 14.47
N ASP A 169 -13.48 10.98 14.44
CA ASP A 169 -14.79 11.25 15.04
C ASP A 169 -15.92 10.61 14.21
N LEU A 170 -15.81 10.69 12.89
CA LEU A 170 -16.73 10.01 11.96
C LEU A 170 -16.65 8.49 12.12
N LEU A 171 -15.43 7.95 12.27
CA LEU A 171 -15.21 6.53 12.54
C LEU A 171 -15.85 6.11 13.88
N HIS A 172 -15.73 6.94 14.92
CA HIS A 172 -16.36 6.65 16.21
C HIS A 172 -17.88 6.56 16.10
N GLU A 173 -18.51 7.47 15.39
CA GLU A 173 -19.96 7.43 15.13
C GLU A 173 -20.34 6.18 14.33
N TYR A 174 -19.57 5.87 13.28
CA TYR A 174 -19.82 4.68 12.46
C TYR A 174 -19.76 3.39 13.29
N ILE A 175 -18.70 3.21 14.09
CA ILE A 175 -18.56 2.07 15.01
C ILE A 175 -19.73 2.00 15.98
N GLY A 176 -20.16 3.14 16.54
CA GLY A 176 -21.33 3.21 17.42
C GLY A 176 -22.62 2.78 16.72
N ASN A 177 -22.80 3.15 15.46
CA ASN A 177 -23.96 2.77 14.65
C ASN A 177 -23.92 1.29 14.29
N VAL A 178 -22.77 0.75 13.88
CA VAL A 178 -22.57 -0.69 13.62
C VAL A 178 -22.86 -1.50 14.90
N SER A 179 -22.33 -1.08 16.04
CA SER A 179 -22.60 -1.71 17.33
C SER A 179 -24.09 -1.78 17.63
N LYS A 180 -24.81 -0.65 17.50
CA LYS A 180 -26.27 -0.57 17.70
C LYS A 180 -27.05 -1.48 16.75
N ALA A 181 -26.70 -1.46 15.45
CA ALA A 181 -27.32 -2.32 14.44
C ALA A 181 -27.14 -3.82 14.73
N ASN A 182 -26.09 -4.16 15.49
CA ASN A 182 -25.77 -5.52 15.92
C ASN A 182 -26.10 -5.79 17.40
N GLY A 183 -27.13 -5.16 17.95
CA GLY A 183 -27.61 -5.42 19.31
C GLY A 183 -26.69 -4.91 20.42
N ASN A 184 -25.99 -3.79 20.18
CA ASN A 184 -25.00 -3.16 21.07
C ASN A 184 -23.77 -4.04 21.36
N ARG A 185 -23.44 -4.95 20.44
CA ARG A 185 -22.21 -5.75 20.55
C ARG A 185 -20.99 -4.88 20.25
N LYS A 186 -19.88 -5.15 20.95
CA LYS A 186 -18.59 -4.58 20.62
C LYS A 186 -18.14 -5.09 19.27
N VAL A 187 -17.37 -4.28 18.55
CA VAL A 187 -16.86 -4.61 17.21
C VAL A 187 -15.41 -5.10 17.26
N THR A 188 -15.02 -5.86 16.26
CA THR A 188 -13.62 -6.03 15.88
C THR A 188 -13.27 -4.91 14.89
N LEU A 189 -12.24 -4.15 15.18
CA LEU A 189 -11.75 -3.07 14.31
C LEU A 189 -10.52 -3.55 13.55
N ALA A 190 -10.60 -3.64 12.24
CA ALA A 190 -9.52 -4.11 11.38
C ALA A 190 -8.94 -2.96 10.54
N GLY A 191 -7.60 -2.86 10.48
CA GLY A 191 -6.90 -1.89 9.67
C GLY A 191 -5.99 -2.59 8.66
N ASN A 192 -6.31 -2.43 7.37
CA ASN A 192 -5.50 -2.95 6.28
C ASN A 192 -4.56 -1.84 5.79
N CYS A 193 -3.30 -2.17 5.50
CA CYS A 193 -2.35 -1.21 4.93
C CYS A 193 -2.33 0.13 5.72
N LEU A 194 -2.49 1.26 5.03
CA LEU A 194 -2.64 2.61 5.60
C LEU A 194 -3.74 2.69 6.67
N GLY A 195 -4.81 1.91 6.54
CA GLY A 195 -5.91 1.87 7.51
C GLY A 195 -5.46 1.60 8.95
N GLY A 196 -4.33 0.92 9.14
CA GLY A 196 -3.76 0.69 10.48
C GLY A 196 -3.34 1.96 11.21
N SER A 197 -2.85 2.98 10.51
CA SER A 197 -2.54 4.29 11.09
C SER A 197 -3.78 5.00 11.62
N TYR A 198 -4.90 4.89 10.91
CA TYR A 198 -6.19 5.45 11.34
C TYR A 198 -6.80 4.68 12.51
N VAL A 199 -6.62 3.36 12.53
CA VAL A 199 -6.99 2.53 13.70
C VAL A 199 -6.21 2.98 14.94
N LEU A 200 -4.91 3.20 14.84
CA LEU A 200 -4.09 3.70 15.97
C LEU A 200 -4.54 5.09 16.43
N ALA A 201 -4.81 6.00 15.50
CA ALA A 201 -5.35 7.33 15.83
C ALA A 201 -6.74 7.24 16.50
N TYR A 202 -7.60 6.33 16.06
CA TYR A 202 -8.87 6.04 16.72
C TYR A 202 -8.67 5.53 18.15
N LEU A 203 -7.77 4.58 18.35
CA LEU A 203 -7.48 4.01 19.67
C LEU A 203 -6.89 5.04 20.62
N GLN A 204 -6.05 5.95 20.12
CA GLN A 204 -5.53 7.07 20.89
C GLN A 204 -6.65 7.93 21.47
N LYS A 205 -7.68 8.23 20.67
CA LYS A 205 -8.76 9.13 21.07
C LYS A 205 -9.93 8.43 21.77
N TYR A 206 -10.25 7.21 21.35
CA TYR A 206 -11.48 6.50 21.72
C TYR A 206 -11.27 5.05 22.21
N GLY A 207 -10.02 4.66 22.49
CA GLY A 207 -9.72 3.30 22.96
C GLY A 207 -10.36 2.92 24.31
N ASP A 208 -10.88 3.91 25.05
CA ASP A 208 -11.60 3.72 26.33
C ASP A 208 -13.15 3.80 26.19
N ALA A 209 -13.66 4.07 24.98
CA ALA A 209 -15.11 4.23 24.75
C ALA A 209 -15.93 2.94 24.93
N GLY A 210 -15.28 1.78 25.12
CA GLY A 210 -15.96 0.51 25.39
C GLY A 210 -16.62 -0.15 24.17
N LEU A 211 -16.42 0.37 22.96
CA LEU A 211 -17.04 -0.14 21.73
C LEU A 211 -16.22 -1.23 21.03
N ILE A 212 -14.93 -1.36 21.34
CA ILE A 212 -14.02 -2.29 20.68
C ILE A 212 -13.85 -3.55 21.53
N LYS A 213 -14.00 -4.73 20.88
CA LYS A 213 -13.67 -6.04 21.43
C LYS A 213 -12.23 -6.42 21.06
N ASN A 214 -11.95 -6.38 19.76
CA ASN A 214 -10.66 -6.77 19.21
C ASN A 214 -10.17 -5.71 18.23
N VAL A 215 -8.86 -5.68 18.03
CA VAL A 215 -8.18 -4.92 16.95
C VAL A 215 -7.35 -5.90 16.14
N PHE A 216 -7.43 -5.79 14.81
CA PHE A 216 -6.64 -6.60 13.90
C PHE A 216 -5.90 -5.74 12.88
N PHE A 217 -4.58 -5.90 12.81
CA PHE A 217 -3.72 -5.22 11.84
C PHE A 217 -3.39 -6.18 10.70
N ASN A 218 -3.84 -5.85 9.50
CA ASN A 218 -3.67 -6.71 8.35
C ASN A 218 -2.69 -6.08 7.36
N ALA A 219 -1.50 -6.68 7.19
CA ALA A 219 -0.43 -6.18 6.33
C ALA A 219 -0.28 -4.65 6.42
N THR A 220 -0.21 -4.13 7.64
CA THR A 220 -0.42 -2.72 7.94
C THR A 220 0.86 -1.90 7.86
N THR A 221 0.73 -0.65 7.42
CA THR A 221 1.74 0.40 7.57
C THR A 221 1.64 1.15 8.89
N GLY A 222 0.82 0.67 9.84
CA GLY A 222 0.60 1.34 11.13
C GLY A 222 1.87 1.64 11.93
N ASN A 223 2.95 0.88 11.71
CA ASN A 223 4.28 1.15 12.30
C ASN A 223 5.26 1.84 11.34
N GLY A 224 4.81 2.25 10.17
CA GLY A 224 5.61 2.79 9.07
C GLY A 224 5.82 1.76 7.95
N THR A 225 6.42 2.20 6.86
CA THR A 225 6.96 1.33 5.81
C THR A 225 8.27 1.89 5.28
N SER A 226 9.26 1.02 5.12
CA SER A 226 10.59 1.39 4.66
C SER A 226 10.58 1.97 3.25
N ILE A 227 9.74 1.44 2.35
CA ILE A 227 9.69 1.90 0.95
C ILE A 227 9.31 3.38 0.87
N LEU A 228 8.22 3.77 1.50
CA LEU A 228 7.76 5.15 1.45
C LEU A 228 8.72 6.07 2.24
N THR A 229 9.22 5.59 3.37
CA THR A 229 10.23 6.32 4.17
C THR A 229 11.48 6.58 3.36
N ASP A 230 11.98 5.60 2.60
CA ASP A 230 13.16 5.79 1.74
C ASP A 230 12.89 6.82 0.64
N VAL A 231 11.75 6.76 -0.03
CA VAL A 231 11.36 7.76 -1.05
C VAL A 231 11.33 9.17 -0.44
N PHE A 232 10.70 9.34 0.73
CA PHE A 232 10.58 10.63 1.39
C PHE A 232 11.88 11.11 2.03
N CYS A 233 12.87 10.23 2.21
CA CYS A 233 14.23 10.57 2.65
C CYS A 233 15.24 10.64 1.51
N GLY A 234 14.84 10.51 0.25
CA GLY A 234 15.73 10.50 -0.89
C GLY A 234 16.67 9.29 -0.94
N LYS A 235 16.31 8.18 -0.29
CA LYS A 235 17.09 6.93 -0.33
C LYS A 235 16.60 6.04 -1.49
N VAL A 236 16.56 6.63 -2.66
CA VAL A 236 16.21 5.98 -3.91
C VAL A 236 17.49 5.42 -4.52
N GLU A 237 17.50 4.18 -4.96
CA GLU A 237 18.65 3.55 -5.59
C GLU A 237 18.33 3.20 -7.03
N LEU A 238 19.23 3.59 -7.95
CA LEU A 238 19.18 3.22 -9.36
C LEU A 238 20.13 2.05 -9.63
N ASP A 239 19.81 0.88 -9.06
CA ASP A 239 20.54 -0.33 -9.38
C ASP A 239 20.00 -0.94 -10.69
N ALA A 240 20.86 -0.99 -11.73
CA ALA A 240 20.47 -1.55 -13.02
C ALA A 240 20.02 -3.02 -12.93
N LYS A 241 20.59 -3.81 -12.00
CA LYS A 241 20.19 -5.21 -11.78
C LYS A 241 18.83 -5.29 -11.08
N ALA A 242 18.60 -4.42 -10.11
CA ALA A 242 17.31 -4.35 -9.44
C ALA A 242 16.19 -3.93 -10.39
N LEU A 243 16.47 -2.97 -11.28
CA LEU A 243 15.55 -2.55 -12.34
C LEU A 243 15.31 -3.65 -13.37
N GLN A 244 16.35 -4.44 -13.70
CA GLN A 244 16.20 -5.57 -14.60
C GLN A 244 15.31 -6.66 -13.96
N ARG A 245 15.54 -7.01 -12.68
CA ARG A 245 14.69 -7.95 -11.96
C ARG A 245 13.23 -7.50 -11.94
N PHE A 246 13.00 -6.23 -11.62
CA PHE A 246 11.65 -5.65 -11.63
C PHE A 246 11.01 -5.73 -13.03
N ALA A 247 11.76 -5.41 -14.07
CA ALA A 247 11.26 -5.52 -15.44
C ALA A 247 10.94 -6.98 -15.80
N ASP A 248 11.80 -7.93 -15.43
CA ASP A 248 11.62 -9.34 -15.74
C ASP A 248 10.40 -9.93 -14.99
N GLU A 249 10.17 -9.52 -13.73
CA GLU A 249 9.05 -10.00 -12.93
C GLU A 249 7.71 -9.38 -13.34
N TYR A 250 7.68 -8.07 -13.65
CA TYR A 250 6.45 -7.37 -14.02
C TYR A 250 6.15 -7.39 -15.51
N VAL A 251 7.15 -7.59 -16.37
CA VAL A 251 6.96 -7.66 -17.82
C VAL A 251 6.41 -9.02 -18.24
N ASP A 252 6.78 -10.10 -17.54
CA ASP A 252 6.24 -11.44 -17.79
C ASP A 252 4.86 -11.66 -17.15
N ALA A 253 4.50 -10.89 -16.12
CA ALA A 253 3.27 -11.11 -15.36
C ALA A 253 2.04 -10.37 -15.92
N ASP A 254 2.21 -9.34 -16.73
CA ASP A 254 1.08 -8.50 -17.15
C ASP A 254 1.25 -7.98 -18.59
N ALA A 255 1.21 -8.93 -19.55
CA ALA A 255 1.36 -8.61 -20.97
C ALA A 255 0.27 -7.67 -21.50
N ASP A 256 -0.94 -7.64 -20.91
CA ASP A 256 -2.05 -6.84 -21.40
C ASP A 256 -2.14 -5.43 -20.81
N THR A 257 -1.82 -5.24 -19.53
CA THR A 257 -1.65 -3.89 -18.95
C THR A 257 -0.36 -3.24 -19.47
N LEU A 258 0.65 -4.06 -19.78
CA LEU A 258 1.84 -3.62 -20.50
C LEU A 258 1.59 -3.44 -22.00
N ALA A 259 0.64 -4.12 -22.65
CA ALA A 259 0.41 -3.98 -24.10
C ALA A 259 -0.01 -2.55 -24.46
N GLY A 260 -0.85 -1.89 -23.66
CA GLY A 260 -1.11 -0.46 -23.81
C GLY A 260 0.15 0.40 -23.61
N PHE A 261 1.01 0.02 -22.67
CA PHE A 261 2.30 0.70 -22.41
C PHE A 261 3.41 0.25 -23.37
N VAL A 262 3.37 -0.98 -23.87
CA VAL A 262 4.32 -1.56 -24.85
C VAL A 262 4.02 -1.04 -26.27
N ASP A 263 2.79 -0.67 -26.60
CA ASP A 263 2.52 0.03 -27.86
C ASP A 263 3.17 1.43 -27.89
N THR A 264 3.41 2.06 -26.72
CA THR A 264 4.23 3.27 -26.60
C THR A 264 5.71 2.96 -26.35
N ALA A 265 6.05 1.79 -25.79
CA ALA A 265 7.43 1.38 -25.51
C ALA A 265 8.31 1.20 -26.78
N PRO A 266 7.82 0.72 -27.94
CA PRO A 266 8.61 0.73 -29.18
C PRO A 266 9.05 2.13 -29.56
N VAL A 267 8.18 3.13 -29.46
CA VAL A 267 8.50 4.54 -29.76
C VAL A 267 9.51 5.10 -28.76
N ILE A 268 9.36 4.80 -27.48
CA ILE A 268 10.30 5.21 -26.42
C ILE A 268 11.63 4.47 -26.59
N ASN A 269 11.62 3.17 -26.83
CA ASN A 269 12.83 2.39 -27.07
C ASN A 269 13.54 2.81 -28.36
N GLU A 270 12.83 3.05 -29.45
CA GLU A 270 13.40 3.54 -30.70
C GLU A 270 13.98 4.94 -30.53
N PHE A 271 13.32 5.81 -29.78
CA PHE A 271 13.82 7.14 -29.44
C PHE A 271 15.06 7.07 -28.53
N ILE A 272 15.07 6.22 -27.50
CA ILE A 272 16.23 5.99 -26.62
C ILE A 272 17.41 5.45 -27.44
N LEU A 273 17.18 4.42 -28.26
CA LEU A 273 18.22 3.80 -29.09
C LEU A 273 18.76 4.78 -30.12
N SER A 274 17.90 5.53 -30.82
CA SER A 274 18.33 6.55 -31.80
C SER A 274 19.08 7.70 -31.12
N THR A 275 18.73 8.05 -29.90
CA THR A 275 19.45 9.07 -29.12
C THR A 275 20.80 8.56 -28.63
N VAL A 276 20.87 7.32 -28.15
CA VAL A 276 22.14 6.68 -27.79
C VAL A 276 23.05 6.57 -29.01
N ASP A 277 22.53 6.14 -30.17
CA ASP A 277 23.29 6.10 -31.43
C ASP A 277 23.79 7.46 -31.87
N LEU A 278 22.99 8.52 -31.73
CA LEU A 278 23.40 9.89 -32.02
C LEU A 278 24.54 10.33 -31.08
N LEU A 279 24.46 10.05 -29.81
CA LEU A 279 25.49 10.36 -28.81
C LEU A 279 26.80 9.59 -29.08
N VAL A 280 26.68 8.32 -29.51
CA VAL A 280 27.85 7.53 -29.98
C VAL A 280 28.50 8.18 -31.20
N GLN A 281 27.69 8.53 -32.22
CA GLN A 281 28.19 9.15 -33.46
C GLN A 281 28.85 10.51 -33.22
N LEU A 282 28.37 11.26 -32.21
CA LEU A 282 28.96 12.56 -31.84
C LEU A 282 30.18 12.42 -30.92
N GLY A 283 30.56 11.20 -30.48
CA GLY A 283 31.67 10.97 -29.55
C GLY A 283 31.44 11.59 -28.16
N LEU A 284 30.19 11.78 -27.78
CA LEU A 284 29.80 12.42 -26.53
C LEU A 284 29.64 11.41 -25.37
N LEU A 285 29.53 10.11 -25.65
CA LEU A 285 29.32 9.09 -24.62
C LEU A 285 30.46 9.00 -23.60
N ASP A 286 31.72 9.13 -24.06
CA ASP A 286 32.88 9.08 -23.16
C ASP A 286 32.99 10.34 -22.28
N LYS A 287 32.53 11.49 -22.79
CA LYS A 287 32.46 12.74 -22.01
C LYS A 287 31.29 12.77 -21.01
N LEU A 288 30.25 11.98 -21.27
CA LEU A 288 29.07 11.88 -20.41
C LEU A 288 29.33 11.01 -19.18
N GLY A 289 30.32 10.08 -19.21
CA GLY A 289 30.59 9.16 -18.09
C GLY A 289 30.94 9.89 -16.80
N ASP A 290 31.82 10.89 -16.87
CA ASP A 290 32.24 11.68 -15.71
C ASP A 290 31.19 12.75 -15.32
N ALA A 291 30.43 13.26 -16.29
CA ALA A 291 29.33 14.18 -16.03
C ALA A 291 28.14 13.48 -15.39
N PHE A 292 27.90 12.22 -15.73
CA PHE A 292 26.74 11.45 -15.25
C PHE A 292 26.76 11.21 -13.74
N ASP A 293 27.94 10.93 -13.17
CA ASP A 293 28.08 10.74 -11.73
C ASP A 293 27.80 12.05 -10.96
N ASN A 294 28.16 13.22 -11.50
CA ASN A 294 27.86 14.52 -10.90
C ASN A 294 26.41 14.97 -11.09
N VAL A 295 25.78 14.54 -12.17
CA VAL A 295 24.39 14.84 -12.53
C VAL A 295 23.43 14.06 -11.65
N TYR A 296 23.77 12.82 -11.37
CA TYR A 296 22.96 11.91 -10.57
C TYR A 296 22.64 12.51 -9.19
N ASP A 297 23.68 12.98 -8.49
CA ASP A 297 23.52 13.59 -7.17
C ASP A 297 22.61 14.83 -7.22
N LYS A 298 22.76 15.69 -8.24
CA LYS A 298 21.93 16.89 -8.42
C LYS A 298 20.47 16.57 -8.77
N VAL A 299 20.23 15.62 -9.67
CA VAL A 299 18.87 15.16 -10.01
C VAL A 299 18.17 14.64 -8.75
N TYR A 300 18.87 13.89 -7.92
CA TYR A 300 18.31 13.39 -6.66
C TYR A 300 17.97 14.49 -5.69
N GLU A 301 18.89 15.41 -5.47
CA GLU A 301 18.73 16.46 -4.45
C GLU A 301 17.62 17.46 -4.79
N VAL A 302 17.30 17.63 -6.06
CA VAL A 302 16.33 18.64 -6.51
C VAL A 302 15.06 18.01 -7.07
N LEU A 303 15.18 17.09 -8.04
CA LEU A 303 14.01 16.55 -8.75
C LEU A 303 13.18 15.61 -7.87
N VAL A 304 13.80 14.75 -7.08
CA VAL A 304 13.05 13.79 -6.25
C VAL A 304 12.17 14.50 -5.21
N PRO A 305 12.65 15.49 -4.42
CA PRO A 305 11.76 16.25 -3.53
C PRO A 305 10.62 16.95 -4.26
N MET A 306 10.88 17.53 -5.43
CA MET A 306 9.82 18.18 -6.24
C MET A 306 8.74 17.18 -6.67
N LEU A 307 9.14 15.98 -7.11
CA LEU A 307 8.21 14.92 -7.50
C LEU A 307 7.45 14.37 -6.29
N VAL A 308 8.12 14.18 -5.14
CA VAL A 308 7.44 13.77 -3.90
C VAL A 308 6.37 14.78 -3.53
N ILE A 309 6.65 16.09 -3.60
CA ILE A 309 5.64 17.14 -3.34
C ILE A 309 4.52 17.08 -4.38
N ALA A 310 4.85 16.90 -5.67
CA ALA A 310 3.87 16.86 -6.75
C ALA A 310 2.90 15.69 -6.65
N PHE A 311 3.31 14.57 -6.01
CA PHE A 311 2.49 13.36 -5.97
C PHE A 311 1.90 13.06 -4.59
N TYR A 312 2.69 13.18 -3.51
CA TYR A 312 2.29 12.71 -2.17
C TYR A 312 2.63 13.66 -1.03
N GLY A 313 3.61 14.54 -1.21
CA GLY A 313 4.20 15.33 -0.12
C GLY A 313 3.20 16.26 0.57
N THR A 314 2.14 16.69 -0.12
CA THR A 314 1.09 17.53 0.47
C THR A 314 -0.03 16.72 1.15
N MET A 315 0.03 15.38 1.15
CA MET A 315 -0.99 14.50 1.70
C MET A 315 -0.60 13.97 3.09
N PRO A 316 -1.08 14.57 4.19
CA PRO A 316 -0.72 14.14 5.55
C PRO A 316 -1.03 12.66 5.84
N GLY A 317 -2.01 12.06 5.14
CA GLY A 317 -2.32 10.64 5.27
C GLY A 317 -1.15 9.75 4.90
N TYR A 318 -0.42 10.04 3.81
CA TYR A 318 0.79 9.30 3.42
C TYR A 318 1.93 9.45 4.43
N TRP A 319 2.07 10.62 5.04
CA TRP A 319 3.07 10.83 6.08
C TRP A 319 2.85 9.95 7.31
N THR A 320 1.64 9.49 7.57
CA THR A 320 1.38 8.55 8.68
C THR A 320 2.11 7.22 8.53
N MET A 321 2.53 6.88 7.30
CA MET A 321 3.28 5.67 6.95
C MET A 321 4.79 5.83 7.04
N ILE A 322 5.30 7.03 7.35
CA ILE A 322 6.74 7.25 7.54
C ILE A 322 7.18 6.65 8.88
N GLU A 323 8.35 6.03 8.90
CA GLU A 323 8.96 5.52 10.13
C GLU A 323 9.25 6.67 11.10
N PRO A 324 8.76 6.61 12.35
CA PRO A 324 8.84 7.73 13.28
C PRO A 324 10.25 8.25 13.53
N ASN A 325 11.25 7.36 13.56
CA ASN A 325 12.65 7.69 13.78
C ASN A 325 13.32 8.41 12.60
N ARG A 326 12.66 8.44 11.42
CA ARG A 326 13.16 9.10 10.22
C ARG A 326 12.31 10.29 9.79
N LEU A 327 11.32 10.68 10.58
CA LEU A 327 10.40 11.77 10.24
C LEU A 327 11.12 13.09 9.92
N GLU A 328 12.08 13.50 10.74
CA GLU A 328 12.79 14.75 10.50
C GLU A 328 13.71 14.68 9.27
N GLU A 329 14.33 13.52 9.02
CA GLU A 329 15.08 13.28 7.78
C GLU A 329 14.16 13.47 6.56
N ALA A 330 12.98 12.86 6.57
CA ALA A 330 11.99 12.97 5.51
C ALA A 330 11.50 14.43 5.31
N LYS A 331 11.13 15.13 6.39
CA LYS A 331 10.72 16.54 6.30
C LYS A 331 11.83 17.43 5.75
N ASN A 332 13.07 17.21 6.17
CA ASN A 332 14.22 17.99 5.67
C ASN A 332 14.48 17.72 4.19
N PHE A 333 14.32 16.49 3.74
CA PHE A 333 14.49 16.15 2.34
C PHE A 333 13.36 16.75 1.48
N VAL A 334 12.11 16.55 1.85
CA VAL A 334 10.94 16.97 1.04
C VAL A 334 10.73 18.48 1.06
N PHE A 335 10.79 19.10 2.23
CA PHE A 335 10.45 20.53 2.41
C PHE A 335 11.69 21.42 2.65
N GLY A 336 12.87 20.83 2.66
CA GLY A 336 14.10 21.52 2.99
C GLY A 336 14.30 21.75 4.49
N PRO A 337 15.45 22.31 4.86
CA PRO A 337 15.79 22.59 6.26
C PRO A 337 14.87 23.66 6.86
N GLU A 338 14.84 23.74 8.18
CA GLU A 338 14.05 24.75 8.89
C GLU A 338 14.37 26.16 8.41
N GLY A 339 13.33 26.93 8.11
CA GLY A 339 13.42 28.29 7.57
C GLY A 339 13.58 28.36 6.04
N SER A 340 13.67 27.25 5.33
CA SER A 340 13.68 27.25 3.86
C SER A 340 12.33 27.71 3.28
N GLU A 341 12.32 28.14 2.01
CA GLU A 341 11.13 28.62 1.32
C GLU A 341 10.00 27.57 1.31
N TYR A 342 10.32 26.32 0.96
CA TYR A 342 9.36 25.22 0.96
C TYR A 342 8.85 24.89 2.36
N ARG A 343 9.71 24.94 3.39
CA ARG A 343 9.30 24.73 4.78
C ARG A 343 8.28 25.76 5.23
N VAL A 344 8.43 27.01 4.80
CA VAL A 344 7.48 28.10 5.06
C VAL A 344 6.20 27.91 4.26
N LYS A 345 6.33 27.62 2.95
CA LYS A 345 5.19 27.41 2.05
C LYS A 345 4.27 26.30 2.53
N TYR A 346 4.84 25.15 2.92
CA TYR A 346 4.07 23.97 3.34
C TYR A 346 3.89 23.85 4.87
N ALA A 347 4.02 24.94 5.61
CA ALA A 347 3.89 24.93 7.07
C ALA A 347 2.57 24.33 7.56
N GLY A 348 1.48 24.51 6.80
CA GLY A 348 0.17 23.91 7.12
C GLY A 348 0.18 22.39 7.04
N VAL A 349 0.75 21.83 5.98
CA VAL A 349 0.96 20.37 5.82
C VAL A 349 1.83 19.82 6.94
N ILE A 350 2.97 20.47 7.19
CA ILE A 350 3.94 20.06 8.22
C ILE A 350 3.28 20.03 9.59
N LYS A 351 2.48 21.04 9.90
CA LYS A 351 1.73 21.08 11.17
C LYS A 351 0.82 19.86 11.34
N LYS A 352 0.09 19.45 10.29
CA LYS A 352 -0.79 18.27 10.34
C LYS A 352 0.00 16.98 10.53
N ILE A 353 1.17 16.88 9.89
CA ILE A 353 2.11 15.77 10.07
C ILE A 353 2.57 15.72 11.53
N ASP A 354 3.07 16.84 12.05
CA ASP A 354 3.58 16.93 13.43
C ASP A 354 2.47 16.63 14.46
N ASP A 355 1.26 17.14 14.25
CA ASP A 355 0.10 16.87 15.10
C ASP A 355 -0.22 15.35 15.15
N PHE A 356 -0.15 14.63 14.02
CA PHE A 356 -0.35 13.18 13.99
C PHE A 356 0.76 12.44 14.75
N PHE A 357 2.01 12.80 14.50
CA PHE A 357 3.14 12.12 15.15
C PHE A 357 3.17 12.39 16.65
N ALA A 358 2.89 13.62 17.08
CA ALA A 358 2.82 13.98 18.49
C ALA A 358 1.68 13.26 19.24
N GLN A 359 0.56 13.00 18.59
CA GLN A 359 -0.59 12.34 19.21
C GLN A 359 -0.52 10.81 19.08
N THR A 360 -0.05 10.29 17.95
CA THR A 360 -0.14 8.86 17.62
C THR A 360 1.20 8.26 17.19
N GLY A 361 1.88 8.87 16.22
CA GLY A 361 3.00 8.26 15.54
C GLY A 361 4.15 7.86 16.45
N PHE A 362 4.47 8.66 17.47
CA PHE A 362 5.51 8.37 18.47
C PHE A 362 5.04 7.51 19.64
N HIS A 363 3.73 7.24 19.76
CA HIS A 363 3.11 6.59 20.94
C HIS A 363 2.40 5.27 20.62
N LYS A 364 2.68 4.67 19.45
CA LYS A 364 1.95 3.49 18.94
C LYS A 364 1.95 2.32 19.93
N GLU A 365 3.12 1.97 20.47
CA GLU A 365 3.25 0.86 21.42
C GLU A 365 2.53 1.16 22.75
N GLU A 366 2.61 2.39 23.24
CA GLU A 366 1.93 2.85 24.45
C GLU A 366 0.41 2.80 24.29
N ILE A 367 -0.11 3.24 23.13
CA ILE A 367 -1.53 3.17 22.76
C ILE A 367 -2.01 1.72 22.78
N ILE A 368 -1.28 0.81 22.13
CA ILE A 368 -1.59 -0.61 22.06
C ILE A 368 -1.62 -1.20 23.48
N LYS A 369 -0.56 -1.01 24.28
CA LYS A 369 -0.47 -1.52 25.64
C LYS A 369 -1.58 -0.98 26.55
N ALA A 370 -1.90 0.30 26.43
CA ALA A 370 -3.01 0.91 27.16
C ALA A 370 -4.37 0.28 26.79
N CYS A 371 -4.60 -0.02 25.52
CA CYS A 371 -5.81 -0.70 25.07
C CYS A 371 -5.84 -2.18 25.51
N GLN A 372 -4.70 -2.88 25.45
CA GLN A 372 -4.58 -4.26 25.98
C GLN A 372 -4.89 -4.33 27.48
N SER A 373 -4.43 -3.37 28.27
CA SER A 373 -4.74 -3.30 29.72
C SER A 373 -6.23 -3.09 30.00
N ARG A 374 -7.01 -2.59 29.05
CA ARG A 374 -8.47 -2.45 29.11
C ARG A 374 -9.22 -3.69 28.58
N GLY A 375 -8.49 -4.75 28.23
CA GLY A 375 -9.06 -6.00 27.73
C GLY A 375 -9.37 -6.02 26.24
N ILE A 376 -8.86 -5.09 25.44
CA ILE A 376 -8.92 -5.15 23.98
C ILE A 376 -7.85 -6.15 23.51
N HIS A 377 -8.30 -7.15 22.74
CA HIS A 377 -7.41 -8.17 22.18
C HIS A 377 -6.86 -7.73 20.84
N PHE A 378 -5.55 -7.94 20.60
CA PHE A 378 -4.85 -7.52 19.39
C PHE A 378 -4.31 -8.70 18.61
N GLY A 379 -4.42 -8.63 17.29
CA GLY A 379 -3.81 -9.58 16.37
C GLY A 379 -3.29 -8.88 15.12
N ALA A 380 -2.42 -9.57 14.38
CA ALA A 380 -1.90 -9.08 13.12
C ALA A 380 -1.62 -10.20 12.12
N THR A 381 -1.66 -9.87 10.82
CA THR A 381 -0.98 -10.62 9.77
C THR A 381 0.17 -9.79 9.22
N ALA A 382 1.26 -10.44 8.88
CA ALA A 382 2.39 -9.84 8.19
C ALA A 382 2.89 -10.80 7.10
N LYS A 383 3.26 -10.24 5.95
CA LYS A 383 3.59 -10.99 4.75
C LYS A 383 5.03 -10.75 4.33
N TYR A 384 5.64 -11.73 3.64
CA TYR A 384 6.98 -11.61 3.10
C TYR A 384 7.21 -12.58 1.93
N GLY A 385 8.39 -12.48 1.31
CA GLY A 385 8.79 -13.35 0.19
C GLY A 385 8.34 -12.80 -1.16
N VAL A 386 7.82 -11.57 -1.21
CA VAL A 386 7.57 -10.80 -2.44
C VAL A 386 8.53 -9.61 -2.47
N GLN A 387 9.09 -9.33 -3.65
CA GLN A 387 10.11 -8.28 -3.78
C GLN A 387 9.50 -6.90 -3.55
N MET A 388 10.16 -6.12 -2.70
CA MET A 388 9.89 -4.68 -2.62
C MET A 388 10.28 -3.99 -3.92
N TYR A 389 9.63 -2.91 -4.27
CA TYR A 389 9.98 -2.12 -5.44
C TYR A 389 11.48 -1.80 -5.50
N PRO A 390 12.17 -2.10 -6.61
CA PRO A 390 13.63 -2.17 -6.68
C PRO A 390 14.33 -0.82 -6.78
N PHE A 391 13.65 0.27 -6.52
CA PHE A 391 14.20 1.62 -6.61
C PHE A 391 14.47 2.26 -5.24
N VAL A 392 14.30 1.53 -4.14
CA VAL A 392 14.58 2.03 -2.78
C VAL A 392 15.76 1.30 -2.14
N LYS A 393 16.43 1.96 -1.21
CA LYS A 393 17.55 1.37 -0.50
C LYS A 393 17.18 0.11 0.28
N SER A 394 15.95 0.05 0.78
CA SER A 394 15.40 -1.09 1.52
C SER A 394 14.93 -2.26 0.65
N GLN A 395 15.10 -2.22 -0.66
CA GLN A 395 14.57 -3.19 -1.62
C GLN A 395 14.85 -4.68 -1.32
N ASN A 396 15.91 -4.97 -0.57
CA ASN A 396 16.28 -6.33 -0.21
C ASN A 396 15.76 -6.77 1.18
N GLN A 397 14.90 -5.98 1.82
CA GLN A 397 14.26 -6.38 3.08
C GLN A 397 13.12 -7.38 2.82
N LEU A 398 12.80 -8.19 3.83
CA LEU A 398 11.62 -9.05 3.80
C LEU A 398 10.37 -8.18 3.69
N SER A 399 9.56 -8.39 2.65
CA SER A 399 8.36 -7.59 2.37
C SER A 399 7.29 -8.38 1.62
N ASP A 400 6.12 -7.77 1.52
CA ASP A 400 4.99 -8.20 0.69
C ASP A 400 4.87 -7.39 -0.61
N GLU A 401 5.96 -6.72 -1.05
CA GLU A 401 6.07 -5.75 -2.12
C GLU A 401 5.92 -4.28 -1.63
N LYS A 402 4.93 -3.96 -0.82
CA LYS A 402 4.57 -2.59 -0.39
C LYS A 402 4.96 -2.28 1.06
N VAL A 403 4.94 -3.29 1.92
CA VAL A 403 5.24 -3.14 3.35
C VAL A 403 6.31 -4.13 3.78
N ASP A 404 7.33 -3.63 4.44
CA ASP A 404 8.35 -4.48 5.02
C ASP A 404 7.82 -5.23 6.25
N PHE A 405 8.20 -6.49 6.35
CA PHE A 405 7.72 -7.41 7.38
C PHE A 405 7.98 -6.92 8.81
N ARG A 406 9.15 -6.32 9.05
CA ARG A 406 9.52 -5.78 10.38
C ARG A 406 8.46 -4.83 10.90
N ASN A 407 8.02 -3.89 10.06
CA ASN A 407 7.05 -2.87 10.44
C ASN A 407 5.63 -3.46 10.54
N ALA A 408 5.21 -4.29 9.58
CA ALA A 408 3.90 -4.94 9.61
C ALA A 408 3.71 -5.89 10.80
N SER A 409 4.79 -6.52 11.28
CA SER A 409 4.77 -7.46 12.40
C SER A 409 4.84 -6.82 13.78
N PHE A 410 4.93 -5.49 13.88
CA PHE A 410 5.11 -4.78 15.16
C PHE A 410 6.28 -5.31 15.99
N GLY A 411 7.45 -5.49 15.37
CA GLY A 411 8.72 -5.72 16.05
C GLY A 411 9.20 -7.16 16.08
N ALA A 412 8.70 -8.05 15.23
CA ALA A 412 9.36 -9.35 15.06
C ALA A 412 10.81 -9.17 14.59
N THR A 413 11.70 -10.00 15.08
CA THR A 413 13.09 -10.05 14.62
C THR A 413 13.14 -10.74 13.26
N VAL A 414 13.81 -10.12 12.31
CA VAL A 414 13.90 -10.59 10.93
C VAL A 414 15.34 -10.71 10.46
N ALA A 415 15.58 -11.59 9.49
CA ALA A 415 16.84 -11.66 8.77
C ALA A 415 17.18 -10.28 8.16
N LYS A 416 18.45 -10.02 7.93
CA LYS A 416 18.91 -8.72 7.45
C LYS A 416 18.41 -8.40 6.05
N THR A 417 18.41 -9.40 5.18
CA THR A 417 17.91 -9.32 3.81
C THR A 417 17.13 -10.59 3.45
N VAL A 418 16.45 -10.57 2.33
CA VAL A 418 15.75 -11.75 1.76
C VAL A 418 16.68 -12.94 1.48
N TYR A 419 17.98 -12.71 1.39
CA TYR A 419 19.02 -13.73 1.14
C TYR A 419 19.60 -14.33 2.41
N ASP A 420 19.34 -13.70 3.56
CA ASP A 420 19.91 -14.09 4.86
C ASP A 420 18.92 -14.95 5.64
N VAL A 421 19.46 -15.62 6.65
CA VAL A 421 18.72 -16.23 7.77
C VAL A 421 19.12 -15.56 9.07
N LEU A 422 18.36 -15.78 10.13
CA LEU A 422 18.72 -15.33 11.46
C LEU A 422 20.07 -15.95 11.88
N PRO A 423 20.92 -15.21 12.60
CA PRO A 423 22.19 -15.74 13.11
C PRO A 423 21.99 -17.01 13.96
N ASP A 424 22.88 -17.99 13.81
CA ASP A 424 22.79 -19.25 14.58
C ASP A 424 22.72 -19.00 16.10
N SER A 425 23.48 -18.03 16.62
CA SER A 425 23.44 -17.63 18.04
C SER A 425 22.05 -17.12 18.47
N HIS A 426 21.30 -16.46 17.58
CA HIS A 426 19.93 -16.02 17.84
C HIS A 426 18.98 -17.23 17.89
N ILE A 427 19.10 -18.12 16.92
CA ILE A 427 18.28 -19.35 16.83
C ILE A 427 18.52 -20.23 18.06
N GLU A 428 19.79 -20.45 18.45
CA GLU A 428 20.15 -21.22 19.65
C GLU A 428 19.56 -20.60 20.93
N ALA A 429 19.61 -19.27 21.04
CA ALA A 429 19.01 -18.55 22.17
C ALA A 429 17.47 -18.71 22.21
N ALA A 430 16.80 -18.62 21.07
CA ALA A 430 15.35 -18.83 20.98
C ALA A 430 14.97 -20.29 21.31
N ILE A 431 15.74 -21.28 20.83
CA ILE A 431 15.54 -22.69 21.18
C ILE A 431 15.69 -22.91 22.69
N ALA A 432 16.69 -22.30 23.30
CA ALA A 432 16.90 -22.39 24.74
C ALA A 432 15.79 -21.71 25.58
N ALA A 433 15.20 -20.64 25.06
CA ALA A 433 14.16 -19.88 25.74
C ALA A 433 12.77 -20.53 25.71
N ASP A 434 12.36 -21.06 24.56
CA ASP A 434 10.98 -21.53 24.35
C ASP A 434 10.86 -22.74 23.39
N GLY A 435 11.98 -23.37 23.06
CA GLY A 435 12.05 -24.46 22.08
C GLY A 435 12.05 -23.98 20.63
N GLY A 436 12.23 -22.68 20.40
CA GLY A 436 12.26 -22.09 19.06
C GLY A 436 10.91 -22.08 18.36
N LYS A 437 9.82 -22.18 19.11
CA LYS A 437 8.46 -22.31 18.55
C LYS A 437 7.98 -21.14 17.72
N TYR A 438 8.61 -19.94 17.89
CA TYR A 438 8.31 -18.73 17.14
C TYR A 438 9.28 -18.47 15.98
N ILE A 439 10.26 -19.36 15.77
CA ILE A 439 11.16 -19.28 14.62
C ILE A 439 10.43 -19.82 13.38
N SER A 440 10.44 -19.05 12.29
CA SER A 440 9.90 -19.53 11.02
C SER A 440 10.66 -20.75 10.50
N PRO A 441 10.01 -21.68 9.80
CA PRO A 441 10.66 -22.88 9.27
C PRO A 441 11.85 -22.62 8.35
N ASP A 442 11.87 -21.46 7.65
CA ASP A 442 13.00 -20.99 6.82
C ASP A 442 14.06 -20.21 7.62
N LYS A 443 13.85 -20.03 8.91
CA LYS A 443 14.77 -19.33 9.82
C LYS A 443 14.99 -17.85 9.50
N GLN A 444 14.07 -17.22 8.79
CA GLN A 444 14.16 -15.80 8.45
C GLN A 444 13.48 -14.88 9.49
N ILE A 445 12.58 -15.43 10.32
CA ILE A 445 11.74 -14.65 11.23
C ILE A 445 11.75 -15.32 12.62
N ASP A 446 11.80 -14.48 13.65
CA ASP A 446 11.45 -14.81 15.03
C ASP A 446 10.29 -13.93 15.50
N ALA A 447 9.10 -14.50 15.57
CA ALA A 447 7.90 -13.80 16.00
C ALA A 447 7.84 -13.53 17.51
N SER A 448 8.73 -14.13 18.32
CA SER A 448 8.73 -13.99 19.80
C SER A 448 8.91 -12.55 20.26
N THR A 449 9.55 -11.71 19.45
CA THR A 449 9.85 -10.30 19.74
C THR A 449 8.76 -9.33 19.31
N SER A 450 7.74 -9.82 18.58
CA SER A 450 6.57 -9.02 18.21
C SER A 450 5.72 -8.68 19.43
N LEU A 451 5.07 -7.50 19.40
CA LEU A 451 4.02 -7.13 20.38
C LEU A 451 2.85 -8.14 20.38
N PHE A 452 2.69 -8.90 19.32
CA PHE A 452 1.59 -9.84 19.09
C PHE A 452 2.05 -11.29 18.89
N LYS A 453 3.13 -11.71 19.53
CA LYS A 453 3.80 -13.01 19.28
C LYS A 453 2.87 -14.22 19.18
N ASP A 454 1.82 -14.28 20.01
CA ASP A 454 0.84 -15.37 20.03
C ASP A 454 -0.37 -15.11 19.12
N THR A 455 -0.45 -13.93 18.49
CA THR A 455 -1.55 -13.48 17.63
C THR A 455 -1.01 -12.80 16.36
N LEU A 456 0.21 -13.15 15.93
CA LEU A 456 0.82 -12.75 14.68
C LEU A 456 0.82 -13.94 13.74
N TRP A 457 0.05 -13.87 12.64
CA TRP A 457 0.10 -14.82 11.53
C TRP A 457 1.04 -14.31 10.46
N VAL A 458 1.80 -15.22 9.89
CA VAL A 458 2.90 -14.94 8.96
C VAL A 458 2.67 -15.68 7.66
N GLU A 459 2.65 -14.93 6.56
CA GLU A 459 2.37 -15.45 5.22
C GLU A 459 3.58 -15.24 4.31
N LYS A 460 4.16 -16.35 3.79
CA LYS A 460 5.27 -16.31 2.85
C LYS A 460 4.76 -16.36 1.41
N ASN A 461 5.41 -15.64 0.49
CA ASN A 461 5.11 -15.56 -0.95
C ASN A 461 3.67 -15.08 -1.24
N VAL A 462 3.12 -14.27 -0.37
CA VAL A 462 1.77 -13.69 -0.51
C VAL A 462 1.93 -12.20 -0.78
N PRO A 463 1.49 -11.71 -1.96
CA PRO A 463 1.51 -10.28 -2.28
C PRO A 463 0.66 -9.45 -1.33
N HIS A 464 0.94 -8.16 -1.26
CA HIS A 464 0.24 -7.22 -0.38
C HIS A 464 -1.28 -7.33 -0.51
N ASP A 465 -1.80 -7.37 -1.72
CA ASP A 465 -3.23 -7.30 -2.03
C ASP A 465 -3.96 -8.65 -2.05
N ALA A 466 -3.28 -9.75 -1.74
CA ALA A 466 -3.91 -11.07 -1.64
C ALA A 466 -4.45 -11.29 -0.22
N TRP A 467 -5.78 -11.23 -0.04
CA TRP A 467 -6.44 -11.16 1.26
C TRP A 467 -7.18 -12.43 1.71
N SER A 468 -7.20 -13.49 0.92
CA SER A 468 -8.07 -14.66 1.18
C SER A 468 -7.78 -15.38 2.50
N TYR A 469 -6.51 -15.53 2.88
CA TYR A 469 -6.12 -16.15 4.14
C TYR A 469 -6.33 -15.20 5.32
N ASP A 470 -5.91 -13.94 5.17
CA ASP A 470 -6.08 -12.89 6.19
C ASP A 470 -7.51 -12.83 6.70
N TYR A 471 -8.46 -12.85 5.78
CA TYR A 471 -9.86 -12.76 6.15
C TYR A 471 -10.36 -13.96 6.95
N LYS A 472 -9.86 -15.17 6.70
CA LYS A 472 -10.19 -16.35 7.52
C LYS A 472 -9.64 -16.19 8.94
N VAL A 473 -8.44 -15.65 9.06
CA VAL A 473 -7.83 -15.35 10.36
C VAL A 473 -8.62 -14.28 11.11
N ILE A 474 -9.00 -13.18 10.43
CA ILE A 474 -9.79 -12.09 11.01
C ILE A 474 -11.14 -12.62 11.53
N GLU A 475 -11.83 -13.47 10.77
CA GLU A 475 -13.09 -14.08 11.18
C GLU A 475 -12.93 -14.94 12.43
N ALA A 476 -11.92 -15.82 12.44
CA ALA A 476 -11.64 -16.67 13.59
C ALA A 476 -11.28 -15.84 14.83
N PHE A 477 -10.45 -14.82 14.65
CA PHE A 477 -10.05 -13.91 15.71
C PHE A 477 -11.22 -13.07 16.25
N ALA A 478 -12.11 -12.61 15.38
CA ALA A 478 -13.28 -11.82 15.77
C ALA A 478 -14.26 -12.59 16.65
N ASN A 479 -14.50 -13.85 16.34
CA ASN A 479 -15.56 -14.64 16.97
C ASN A 479 -15.09 -15.53 18.13
N ASN A 480 -13.79 -15.74 18.30
CA ASN A 480 -13.27 -16.57 19.38
C ASN A 480 -12.51 -15.72 20.40
N ASP A 481 -12.92 -15.79 21.68
CA ASP A 481 -12.19 -15.13 22.75
C ASP A 481 -10.81 -15.78 22.94
N ASN A 482 -9.78 -14.94 23.11
CA ASN A 482 -8.39 -15.38 23.30
C ASN A 482 -7.84 -16.26 22.16
N PHE A 483 -8.32 -16.05 20.93
CA PHE A 483 -7.81 -16.77 19.76
C PHE A 483 -6.35 -16.45 19.51
N THR A 484 -5.55 -17.49 19.30
CA THR A 484 -4.10 -17.40 19.08
C THR A 484 -3.69 -18.26 17.89
N VAL A 485 -2.46 -18.14 17.46
CA VAL A 485 -1.85 -18.96 16.40
C VAL A 485 -1.81 -20.47 16.74
N TRP A 486 -2.12 -20.82 17.99
CA TRP A 486 -2.18 -22.20 18.50
C TRP A 486 -3.60 -22.76 18.58
N SER A 487 -4.61 -21.92 18.36
CA SER A 487 -6.02 -22.28 18.63
C SER A 487 -6.63 -23.16 17.55
N ASP A 488 -6.22 -23.01 16.30
CA ASP A 488 -6.73 -23.77 15.17
C ASP A 488 -5.59 -24.28 14.28
N PRO A 489 -5.44 -25.60 14.12
CA PRO A 489 -4.41 -26.18 13.27
C PRO A 489 -4.57 -25.85 11.77
N GLU A 490 -5.76 -25.40 11.33
CA GLU A 490 -6.00 -24.93 9.97
C GLU A 490 -5.53 -23.47 9.75
N LEU A 491 -5.29 -22.74 10.86
CA LEU A 491 -4.77 -21.37 10.84
C LEU A 491 -3.44 -21.28 11.62
N PRO A 492 -2.41 -22.01 11.20
CA PRO A 492 -1.12 -22.03 11.90
C PRO A 492 -0.40 -20.69 11.78
N GLN A 493 0.55 -20.41 12.67
CA GLN A 493 1.33 -19.17 12.69
C GLN A 493 2.05 -18.89 11.36
N TYR A 494 2.61 -19.91 10.73
CA TYR A 494 3.39 -19.79 9.50
C TYR A 494 2.72 -20.54 8.37
N VAL A 495 2.38 -19.79 7.32
CA VAL A 495 1.85 -20.35 6.07
C VAL A 495 2.68 -19.89 4.87
N ILE A 496 2.56 -20.62 3.78
CA ILE A 496 3.22 -20.30 2.51
C ILE A 496 2.22 -20.46 1.37
N ARG A 497 2.25 -19.51 0.44
CA ARG A 497 1.57 -19.66 -0.85
C ARG A 497 2.43 -20.53 -1.76
N ILE A 498 1.85 -21.63 -2.20
CA ILE A 498 2.41 -22.49 -3.23
C ILE A 498 1.77 -22.04 -4.56
N PRO A 499 2.57 -21.58 -5.53
CA PRO A 499 2.06 -21.26 -6.85
C PRO A 499 1.33 -22.46 -7.45
N GLY A 500 0.25 -22.22 -8.16
CA GLY A 500 -0.43 -23.25 -8.91
C GLY A 500 0.41 -23.70 -10.10
N THR A 501 0.13 -24.90 -10.61
CA THR A 501 0.69 -25.39 -11.90
C THR A 501 -0.18 -24.93 -13.08
N GLY A 502 -1.13 -24.03 -12.84
CA GLY A 502 -2.08 -23.51 -13.81
C GLY A 502 -1.45 -22.52 -14.79
N THR A 503 -2.04 -22.46 -15.95
CA THR A 503 -1.75 -21.42 -16.95
C THR A 503 -2.11 -20.06 -16.38
N ILE A 504 -1.23 -19.10 -16.59
CA ILE A 504 -1.54 -17.68 -16.37
C ILE A 504 -2.81 -17.38 -17.15
N ASP A 505 -3.81 -16.77 -16.50
CA ASP A 505 -5.02 -16.30 -17.17
C ASP A 505 -4.59 -15.29 -18.26
N PRO A 506 -4.84 -15.58 -19.55
CA PRO A 506 -4.40 -14.72 -20.63
C PRO A 506 -5.09 -13.35 -20.63
N ASP A 507 -6.24 -13.21 -19.97
CA ASP A 507 -7.00 -11.97 -19.95
C ASP A 507 -6.62 -11.06 -18.75
N THR A 508 -6.10 -11.62 -17.66
CA THR A 508 -5.73 -10.87 -16.46
C THR A 508 -4.24 -10.90 -16.15
N GLY A 509 -3.44 -11.70 -16.86
CA GLY A 509 -2.02 -11.89 -16.55
C GLY A 509 -1.75 -12.50 -15.17
N ARG A 510 -2.78 -12.83 -14.41
CA ARG A 510 -2.68 -13.38 -13.06
C ARG A 510 -2.68 -14.90 -13.11
N GLU A 511 -1.88 -15.49 -12.25
CA GLU A 511 -1.97 -16.93 -11.99
C GLU A 511 -3.38 -17.23 -11.49
N ASP A 512 -4.05 -18.19 -12.15
CA ASP A 512 -5.39 -18.62 -11.80
C ASP A 512 -5.49 -18.86 -10.29
N ALA A 513 -6.31 -18.05 -9.62
CA ALA A 513 -6.50 -18.11 -8.17
C ALA A 513 -6.99 -19.50 -7.70
N GLU A 514 -7.62 -20.27 -8.58
CA GLU A 514 -8.06 -21.65 -8.28
C GLU A 514 -6.89 -22.64 -8.13
N THR A 515 -5.71 -22.33 -8.65
CA THR A 515 -4.56 -23.24 -8.62
C THR A 515 -3.55 -22.91 -7.52
N SER A 516 -3.46 -21.67 -7.06
CA SER A 516 -2.61 -21.31 -5.93
C SER A 516 -3.27 -21.72 -4.61
N ARG A 517 -2.49 -22.31 -3.70
CA ARG A 517 -2.97 -22.77 -2.40
C ARG A 517 -2.10 -22.26 -1.27
N ILE A 518 -2.74 -21.94 -0.14
CA ILE A 518 -2.03 -21.60 1.09
C ILE A 518 -1.90 -22.88 1.93
N GLU A 519 -0.67 -23.22 2.29
CA GLU A 519 -0.34 -24.39 3.10
C GLU A 519 0.41 -23.99 4.37
N LYS A 520 0.38 -24.87 5.37
CA LYS A 520 1.26 -24.72 6.52
C LYS A 520 2.71 -24.76 6.03
N MET A 521 3.50 -23.78 6.45
CA MET A 521 4.91 -23.72 6.11
C MET A 521 5.70 -24.76 6.92
N THR A 522 6.59 -25.50 6.25
CA THR A 522 7.51 -26.48 6.82
C THR A 522 8.93 -26.21 6.30
N ALA A 523 9.94 -26.83 6.89
CA ALA A 523 11.31 -26.70 6.38
C ALA A 523 11.46 -27.25 4.94
N GLU A 524 10.59 -28.20 4.53
CA GLU A 524 10.64 -28.84 3.21
C GLU A 524 10.00 -27.94 2.13
N ASN A 525 8.86 -27.28 2.44
CA ASN A 525 8.16 -26.42 1.47
C ASN A 525 8.52 -24.94 1.61
N SER A 526 9.26 -24.57 2.64
CA SER A 526 9.67 -23.18 2.87
C SER A 526 10.63 -22.64 1.82
N GLY A 527 11.23 -23.49 0.99
CA GLY A 527 12.13 -23.24 -0.16
C GLY A 527 12.82 -21.88 -0.18
N THR A 528 13.99 -21.79 -0.71
CA THR A 528 14.54 -20.46 -1.02
C THR A 528 13.50 -19.66 -1.79
N ASN A 529 13.33 -18.38 -1.46
CA ASN A 529 12.48 -17.44 -2.16
C ASN A 529 12.51 -17.74 -3.66
N ASN A 530 11.42 -17.56 -4.41
CA ASN A 530 11.36 -17.72 -5.87
C ASN A 530 12.34 -16.81 -6.64
N TRP A 531 13.23 -16.17 -5.94
CA TRP A 531 14.31 -15.35 -6.42
C TRP A 531 15.40 -16.28 -6.98
N ASN A 532 15.44 -16.45 -8.28
CA ASN A 532 16.43 -17.25 -8.99
C ASN A 532 17.86 -16.69 -8.94
N ASP A 533 18.10 -15.65 -8.19
CA ASP A 533 19.41 -15.05 -8.04
C ASP A 533 19.97 -15.26 -6.64
N THR A 534 20.79 -16.29 -6.52
CA THR A 534 21.88 -16.25 -5.54
C THR A 534 22.62 -14.92 -5.73
N PRO A 535 22.98 -14.18 -4.66
CA PRO A 535 23.91 -13.07 -4.78
C PRO A 535 25.21 -13.65 -5.32
N GLN A 536 25.39 -13.63 -6.62
CA GLN A 536 26.70 -13.82 -7.16
C GLN A 536 27.45 -12.54 -6.79
N ASP A 537 28.22 -12.61 -5.71
CA ASP A 537 29.39 -11.78 -5.45
C ASP A 537 30.42 -12.00 -6.58
N THR A 538 30.00 -11.83 -7.80
CA THR A 538 30.89 -11.57 -8.92
C THR A 538 30.81 -10.07 -9.14
N GLN A 539 31.51 -9.33 -8.29
CA GLN A 539 32.10 -8.07 -8.69
C GLN A 539 32.98 -8.33 -9.92
N THR A 540 32.37 -8.41 -11.07
CA THR A 540 33.08 -8.04 -12.30
C THR A 540 33.19 -6.54 -12.23
N SER A 541 34.40 -6.06 -12.00
CA SER A 541 34.81 -4.67 -11.83
C SER A 541 34.69 -3.81 -13.10
N GLU A 542 33.82 -4.16 -14.03
CA GLU A 542 33.55 -3.31 -15.18
C GLU A 542 32.42 -2.34 -14.79
N LYS A 543 32.77 -1.06 -14.69
CA LYS A 543 31.76 0.00 -14.55
C LYS A 543 30.79 -0.11 -15.72
N PRO A 544 29.45 -0.09 -15.45
CA PRO A 544 28.45 -0.15 -16.51
C PRO A 544 28.67 1.00 -17.50
N THR A 545 28.48 0.71 -18.78
CA THR A 545 28.64 1.73 -19.83
C THR A 545 27.64 2.87 -19.64
N VAL A 546 27.96 4.05 -20.16
CA VAL A 546 27.04 5.22 -20.10
C VAL A 546 25.69 4.89 -20.74
N ALA A 547 25.68 4.12 -21.83
CA ALA A 547 24.46 3.64 -22.46
C ALA A 547 23.62 2.77 -21.49
N THR A 548 24.25 1.87 -20.76
CA THR A 548 23.58 1.04 -19.76
C THR A 548 22.97 1.88 -18.62
N ARG A 549 23.67 2.92 -18.18
CA ARG A 549 23.20 3.84 -17.14
C ARG A 549 22.05 4.72 -17.61
N LEU A 550 22.09 5.22 -18.84
CA LEU A 550 20.98 5.98 -19.45
C LEU A 550 19.72 5.11 -19.59
N ILE A 551 19.88 3.91 -20.11
CA ILE A 551 18.77 2.94 -20.22
C ILE A 551 18.19 2.66 -18.82
N ALA A 552 19.04 2.45 -17.83
CA ALA A 552 18.61 2.24 -16.44
C ALA A 552 17.85 3.46 -15.88
N PHE A 553 18.32 4.68 -16.14
CA PHE A 553 17.64 5.91 -15.70
C PHE A 553 16.23 6.04 -16.32
N PHE A 554 16.07 5.78 -17.61
CA PHE A 554 14.75 5.88 -18.24
C PHE A 554 13.81 4.76 -17.82
N ARG A 555 14.32 3.55 -17.63
CA ARG A 555 13.55 2.46 -17.03
C ARG A 555 13.12 2.79 -15.60
N TRP A 556 13.99 3.42 -14.82
CA TRP A 556 13.66 3.91 -13.49
C TRP A 556 12.56 4.98 -13.50
N LEU A 557 12.67 5.99 -14.35
CA LEU A 557 11.66 7.04 -14.47
C LEU A 557 10.29 6.42 -14.82
N THR A 558 10.31 5.45 -15.74
CA THR A 558 9.11 4.67 -16.07
C THR A 558 8.59 3.86 -14.88
N ALA A 559 9.48 3.21 -14.12
CA ALA A 559 9.12 2.46 -12.92
C ALA A 559 8.56 3.37 -11.81
N MET A 560 9.13 4.57 -11.64
CA MET A 560 8.61 5.58 -10.71
C MET A 560 7.21 6.06 -11.11
N ILE A 561 6.97 6.32 -12.38
CA ILE A 561 5.65 6.69 -12.89
C ILE A 561 4.66 5.54 -12.65
N LYS A 562 5.05 4.30 -12.95
CA LYS A 562 4.23 3.11 -12.67
C LYS A 562 3.96 2.92 -11.18
N PHE A 563 4.95 3.11 -10.32
CA PHE A 563 4.78 3.05 -8.87
C PHE A 563 3.74 4.05 -8.40
N VAL A 564 3.84 5.31 -8.85
CA VAL A 564 2.86 6.36 -8.56
C VAL A 564 1.47 5.95 -9.04
N LEU A 565 1.37 5.42 -10.26
CA LEU A 565 0.10 5.00 -10.85
C LEU A 565 -0.43 3.70 -10.22
N HIS A 566 0.44 2.76 -9.87
CA HIS A 566 0.04 1.49 -9.26
C HIS A 566 -0.41 1.65 -7.82
N ILE A 567 0.26 2.48 -7.02
CA ILE A 567 -0.27 2.91 -5.72
C ILE A 567 -1.65 3.57 -5.91
N SER A 568 -1.83 4.30 -7.03
CA SER A 568 -3.08 4.97 -7.34
C SER A 568 -4.16 4.07 -7.96
N ASN A 569 -3.81 2.96 -8.59
CA ASN A 569 -4.76 2.09 -9.33
C ASN A 569 -5.17 0.80 -8.60
N ASP A 570 -4.78 0.62 -7.34
CA ASP A 570 -5.28 -0.50 -6.51
C ASP A 570 -6.80 -0.34 -6.30
N ASN A 571 -7.55 -0.70 -7.33
CA ASN A 571 -9.02 -0.58 -7.37
C ASN A 571 -9.64 -1.64 -6.44
N PRO A 572 -10.40 -1.24 -5.41
CA PRO A 572 -11.13 -2.18 -4.55
C PRO A 572 -12.28 -2.90 -5.26
N GLY A 573 -12.56 -2.57 -6.54
CA GLY A 573 -13.62 -3.20 -7.33
C GLY A 573 -13.36 -4.65 -7.73
N SER A 574 -12.10 -5.09 -7.73
CA SER A 574 -11.74 -6.46 -8.12
C SER A 574 -11.81 -7.49 -6.99
N LEU A 575 -12.41 -7.13 -5.84
CA LEU A 575 -12.57 -8.07 -4.72
C LEU A 575 -13.57 -9.21 -5.03
N GLU A 576 -14.43 -9.06 -6.05
CA GLU A 576 -15.26 -10.16 -6.54
C GLU A 576 -14.43 -11.21 -7.28
N ASP A 577 -13.35 -10.81 -7.96
CA ASP A 577 -12.49 -11.69 -8.76
C ASP A 577 -11.45 -12.44 -7.91
N ALA A 578 -11.05 -11.92 -6.77
CA ALA A 578 -10.08 -12.57 -5.86
C ALA A 578 -10.70 -13.61 -4.90
N ILE A 579 -12.01 -13.87 -5.00
CA ILE A 579 -12.74 -14.67 -3.99
C ILE A 579 -13.56 -15.81 -4.61
N ASN A 580 -13.61 -15.94 -5.93
CA ASN A 580 -14.22 -17.12 -6.57
C ASN A 580 -13.29 -18.30 -6.60
#